data_1b76b48d9295864046124d4aaae27c11
#
_entry.id   1b76b48d9295864046124d4aaae27c11
#
_cell.length_a   1.000
_cell.length_b   1.000
_cell.length_c   1.000
_cell.angle_alpha   90.00
_cell.angle_beta   90.00
_cell.angle_gamma   90.00
#
_symmetry.space_group_name_H-M   'P 1'
#
loop_
_entity.id
_entity.type
_entity.pdbx_description
1 polymer ?
#
loop_
_entity_poly.entity_id
_entity_poly.type
_entity_poly.pdbx_seq_one_letter_code
_entity_poly.pdbx_strand_id
1 'polypeptide(L)'
;MEAIAAWVEALPGDVEVVKALLEAEDAHREARKLAAAALCYLVTRLDLIPDWNETIGVIDDTMVVRVCVELAAAYPPMPALPDPVRVRLGRLANEVDVVKAFLGPELFVRLRRHCMRAADLSVHGHSPVRVVDDAAARAALYAGVADDLARMPAASFAEPDQVEPRLRSYLHYKLQ
;
A
#
# COMPACT_ATOMS: atom_id res chain seq x y z
N MET A 1 5.89 -17.00 0.41
CA MET A 1 5.63 -16.56 1.81
C MET A 1 6.82 -15.80 2.39
N GLU A 2 8.06 -16.26 2.24
CA GLU A 2 9.26 -15.60 2.78
C GLU A 2 9.39 -14.11 2.34
N ALA A 3 9.18 -13.82 1.05
CA ALA A 3 9.19 -12.45 0.54
C ALA A 3 8.11 -11.57 1.20
N ILE A 4 6.93 -12.12 1.46
CA ILE A 4 5.81 -11.38 2.08
C ILE A 4 6.11 -11.08 3.56
N ALA A 5 6.71 -12.01 4.28
CA ALA A 5 7.16 -11.79 5.66
C ALA A 5 8.18 -10.63 5.72
N ALA A 6 9.17 -10.64 4.83
CA ALA A 6 10.13 -9.54 4.72
C ALA A 6 9.48 -8.19 4.39
N TRP A 7 8.37 -8.19 3.64
CA TRP A 7 7.64 -6.96 3.34
C TRP A 7 6.91 -6.38 4.55
N VAL A 8 6.36 -7.23 5.40
CA VAL A 8 5.71 -6.77 6.65
C VAL A 8 6.76 -6.11 7.55
N GLU A 9 7.94 -6.70 7.70
CA GLU A 9 9.04 -6.11 8.46
C GLU A 9 9.54 -4.78 7.85
N ALA A 10 9.55 -4.68 6.53
CA ALA A 10 10.00 -3.49 5.81
C ALA A 10 8.95 -2.37 5.73
N LEU A 11 7.67 -2.65 6.04
CA LEU A 11 6.56 -1.72 5.83
C LEU A 11 6.77 -0.33 6.45
N PRO A 12 7.31 -0.18 7.67
CA PRO A 12 7.57 1.15 8.21
C PRO A 12 8.53 1.98 7.34
N GLY A 13 9.59 1.36 6.81
CA GLY A 13 10.52 2.01 5.88
C GLY A 13 9.88 2.30 4.51
N ASP A 14 9.01 1.42 4.03
CA ASP A 14 8.29 1.59 2.77
C ASP A 14 7.32 2.77 2.85
N VAL A 15 6.66 2.95 4.00
CA VAL A 15 5.79 4.10 4.28
C VAL A 15 6.54 5.42 4.15
N GLU A 16 7.75 5.53 4.70
CA GLU A 16 8.54 6.76 4.58
C GLU A 16 8.90 7.09 3.13
N VAL A 17 9.17 6.07 2.32
CA VAL A 17 9.43 6.22 0.89
C VAL A 17 8.17 6.68 0.13
N VAL A 18 6.99 6.16 0.48
CA VAL A 18 5.71 6.58 -0.10
C VAL A 18 5.34 8.00 0.32
N LYS A 19 5.63 8.40 1.57
CA LYS A 19 5.48 9.79 2.03
C LYS A 19 6.35 10.75 1.20
N ALA A 20 7.60 10.38 0.94
CA ALA A 20 8.48 11.19 0.12
C ALA A 20 7.94 11.39 -1.31
N LEU A 21 7.35 10.36 -1.92
CA LEU A 21 6.67 10.49 -3.22
C LEU A 21 5.45 11.41 -3.15
N LEU A 22 4.65 11.31 -2.10
CA LEU A 22 3.48 12.16 -1.88
C LEU A 22 3.87 13.65 -1.72
N GLU A 23 4.99 13.94 -1.07
CA GLU A 23 5.49 15.28 -0.79
C GLU A 23 6.22 15.91 -1.97
N ALA A 24 6.68 15.11 -2.94
CA ALA A 24 7.40 15.60 -4.10
C ALA A 24 6.50 16.46 -4.98
N GLU A 25 6.66 17.79 -4.91
CA GLU A 25 5.81 18.75 -5.64
C GLU A 25 6.00 18.67 -7.16
N ASP A 26 7.16 18.21 -7.60
CA ASP A 26 7.49 17.96 -9.01
C ASP A 26 6.99 16.62 -9.55
N ALA A 27 6.43 15.76 -8.67
CA ALA A 27 5.79 14.52 -9.09
C ALA A 27 4.43 14.80 -9.76
N HIS A 28 4.08 13.95 -10.72
CA HIS A 28 2.76 14.01 -11.35
C HIS A 28 1.65 13.87 -10.29
N ARG A 29 0.58 14.68 -10.39
CA ARG A 29 -0.50 14.71 -9.40
C ARG A 29 -1.14 13.34 -9.19
N GLU A 30 -1.32 12.54 -10.25
CA GLU A 30 -1.88 11.19 -10.15
C GLU A 30 -0.93 10.22 -9.42
N ALA A 31 0.38 10.36 -9.60
CA ALA A 31 1.36 9.59 -8.81
C ALA A 31 1.26 9.91 -7.32
N ARG A 32 1.12 11.21 -6.97
CA ARG A 32 0.93 11.65 -5.57
C ARG A 32 -0.40 11.16 -5.00
N LYS A 33 -1.50 11.14 -5.78
CA LYS A 33 -2.79 10.57 -5.36
C LYS A 33 -2.68 9.07 -5.07
N LEU A 34 -1.96 8.32 -5.87
CA LEU A 34 -1.73 6.89 -5.65
C LEU A 34 -0.88 6.64 -4.40
N ALA A 35 0.14 7.47 -4.16
CA ALA A 35 0.89 7.43 -2.90
C ALA A 35 -0.01 7.74 -1.68
N ALA A 36 -0.86 8.78 -1.79
CA ALA A 36 -1.84 9.10 -0.76
C ALA A 36 -2.86 7.96 -0.54
N ALA A 37 -3.32 7.29 -1.62
CA ALA A 37 -4.23 6.16 -1.53
C ALA A 37 -3.61 4.98 -0.78
N ALA A 38 -2.34 4.67 -1.03
CA ALA A 38 -1.61 3.64 -0.29
C ALA A 38 -1.57 3.95 1.21
N LEU A 39 -1.28 5.19 1.60
CA LEU A 39 -1.25 5.60 3.01
C LEU A 39 -2.65 5.67 3.65
N CYS A 40 -3.67 6.12 2.90
CA CYS A 40 -5.05 6.09 3.37
C CYS A 40 -5.54 4.66 3.62
N TYR A 41 -5.10 3.71 2.81
CA TYR A 41 -5.43 2.30 2.98
C TYR A 41 -4.96 1.78 4.34
N LEU A 42 -3.71 2.07 4.73
CA LEU A 42 -3.11 1.63 5.99
C LEU A 42 -3.87 2.08 7.25
N VAL A 43 -4.57 3.22 7.20
CA VAL A 43 -5.36 3.72 8.33
C VAL A 43 -6.84 3.35 8.25
N THR A 44 -7.22 2.60 7.23
CA THR A 44 -8.61 2.23 6.98
C THR A 44 -8.87 0.84 7.56
N ARG A 45 -9.48 0.76 8.72
CA ARG A 45 -9.78 -0.51 9.41
C ARG A 45 -10.80 -1.43 8.69
N LEU A 46 -11.25 -1.06 7.52
CA LEU A 46 -12.13 -1.87 6.64
C LEU A 46 -11.37 -2.31 5.38
N ASP A 47 -10.17 -2.81 5.60
CA ASP A 47 -9.29 -3.35 4.58
C ASP A 47 -9.89 -4.55 3.85
N LEU A 48 -9.25 -4.96 2.78
CA LEU A 48 -9.63 -6.19 2.07
C LEU A 48 -9.65 -7.36 3.04
N ILE A 49 -8.75 -7.33 4.04
CA ILE A 49 -8.71 -8.29 5.14
C ILE A 49 -8.81 -7.51 6.46
N PRO A 50 -9.76 -7.83 7.33
CA PRO A 50 -9.90 -7.12 8.60
C PRO A 50 -8.67 -7.30 9.51
N ASP A 51 -8.17 -6.20 10.09
CA ASP A 51 -6.98 -6.14 10.99
C ASP A 51 -7.07 -7.05 12.23
N TRP A 52 -8.28 -7.40 12.69
CA TRP A 52 -8.45 -8.34 13.78
C TRP A 52 -7.99 -9.76 13.43
N ASN A 53 -7.70 -10.03 12.15
CA ASN A 53 -7.05 -11.26 11.72
C ASN A 53 -5.54 -11.06 11.75
N GLU A 54 -4.98 -10.97 12.95
CA GLU A 54 -3.59 -10.57 13.28
C GLU A 54 -2.50 -11.21 12.39
N THR A 55 -2.78 -12.33 11.78
CA THR A 55 -1.81 -13.07 10.95
C THR A 55 -1.82 -12.64 9.48
N ILE A 56 -2.95 -12.12 8.98
CA ILE A 56 -3.17 -11.89 7.54
C ILE A 56 -3.45 -10.41 7.24
N GLY A 57 -3.93 -9.66 8.26
CA GLY A 57 -4.42 -8.28 8.10
C GLY A 57 -3.36 -7.26 7.65
N VAL A 58 -2.06 -7.56 7.83
CA VAL A 58 -0.98 -6.65 7.39
C VAL A 58 -0.44 -7.02 6.00
N ILE A 59 -0.82 -8.20 5.48
CA ILE A 59 -0.27 -8.68 4.20
C ILE A 59 -0.84 -7.88 3.03
N ASP A 60 -2.14 -7.61 3.04
CA ASP A 60 -2.80 -6.85 1.97
C ASP A 60 -2.33 -5.39 1.95
N ASP A 61 -2.02 -4.79 3.11
CA ASP A 61 -1.36 -3.49 3.22
C ASP A 61 -0.08 -3.44 2.39
N THR A 62 0.79 -4.44 2.60
CA THR A 62 2.06 -4.51 1.87
C THR A 62 1.87 -4.67 0.37
N MET A 63 0.83 -5.41 -0.06
CA MET A 63 0.51 -5.59 -1.48
C MET A 63 -0.08 -4.31 -2.09
N VAL A 64 -0.99 -3.63 -1.37
CA VAL A 64 -1.60 -2.36 -1.82
C VAL A 64 -0.53 -1.29 -1.98
N VAL A 65 0.39 -1.15 -1.03
CA VAL A 65 1.53 -0.22 -1.16
C VAL A 65 2.32 -0.47 -2.44
N ARG A 66 2.68 -1.71 -2.75
CA ARG A 66 3.45 -2.06 -3.94
C ARG A 66 2.69 -1.78 -5.23
N VAL A 67 1.42 -2.15 -5.29
CA VAL A 67 0.58 -1.91 -6.46
C VAL A 67 0.35 -0.42 -6.68
N CYS A 68 0.13 0.36 -5.64
CA CYS A 68 0.00 1.82 -5.76
C CYS A 68 1.29 2.47 -6.25
N VAL A 69 2.47 2.03 -5.78
CA VAL A 69 3.77 2.54 -6.23
C VAL A 69 4.04 2.15 -7.70
N GLU A 70 3.73 0.93 -8.12
CA GLU A 70 3.82 0.51 -9.52
C GLU A 70 2.92 1.35 -10.43
N LEU A 71 1.68 1.58 -10.02
CA LEU A 71 0.76 2.44 -10.74
C LEU A 71 1.27 3.88 -10.83
N ALA A 72 1.85 4.40 -9.74
CA ALA A 72 2.42 5.75 -9.69
C ALA A 72 3.62 5.90 -10.65
N ALA A 73 4.43 4.86 -10.79
CA ALA A 73 5.57 4.86 -11.71
C ALA A 73 5.18 4.99 -13.20
N ALA A 74 3.92 4.75 -13.55
CA ALA A 74 3.39 4.96 -14.89
C ALA A 74 3.14 6.45 -15.24
N TYR A 75 3.30 7.37 -14.28
CA TYR A 75 3.07 8.81 -14.46
C TYR A 75 4.39 9.58 -14.44
N PRO A 76 5.05 9.80 -15.60
CA PRO A 76 6.27 10.61 -15.67
C PRO A 76 5.95 12.12 -15.51
N PRO A 77 6.95 12.94 -15.16
CA PRO A 77 8.32 12.56 -14.86
C PRO A 77 8.47 11.96 -13.46
N MET A 78 9.53 11.18 -13.27
CA MET A 78 9.95 10.79 -11.91
C MET A 78 10.43 12.03 -11.16
N PRO A 79 9.95 12.27 -9.92
CA PRO A 79 10.36 13.43 -9.16
C PRO A 79 11.84 13.39 -8.75
N ALA A 80 12.39 14.55 -8.43
CA ALA A 80 13.75 14.72 -7.95
C ALA A 80 13.85 14.25 -6.47
N LEU A 81 13.89 12.95 -6.28
CA LEU A 81 14.01 12.30 -4.97
C LEU A 81 15.46 11.90 -4.67
N PRO A 82 15.86 11.84 -3.38
CA PRO A 82 17.15 11.29 -2.99
C PRO A 82 17.33 9.85 -3.53
N ASP A 83 18.57 9.52 -3.93
CA ASP A 83 18.87 8.22 -4.54
C ASP A 83 18.36 7.00 -3.72
N PRO A 84 18.50 6.94 -2.38
CA PRO A 84 17.97 5.81 -1.61
C PRO A 84 16.45 5.66 -1.72
N VAL A 85 15.72 6.78 -1.73
CA VAL A 85 14.25 6.79 -1.88
C VAL A 85 13.86 6.30 -3.28
N ARG A 86 14.51 6.83 -4.32
CA ARG A 86 14.26 6.45 -5.70
C ARG A 86 14.55 4.96 -5.95
N VAL A 87 15.66 4.46 -5.41
CA VAL A 87 16.02 3.03 -5.50
C VAL A 87 14.97 2.16 -4.80
N ARG A 88 14.50 2.58 -3.61
CA ARG A 88 13.47 1.81 -2.89
C ARG A 88 12.13 1.85 -3.61
N LEU A 89 11.68 2.98 -4.14
CA LEU A 89 10.47 3.07 -4.97
C LEU A 89 10.54 2.13 -6.18
N GLY A 90 11.68 2.11 -6.87
CA GLY A 90 11.88 1.18 -7.98
C GLY A 90 11.80 -0.29 -7.57
N ARG A 91 12.31 -0.65 -6.39
CA ARG A 91 12.17 -2.02 -5.86
C ARG A 91 10.71 -2.35 -5.55
N LEU A 92 9.98 -1.46 -4.87
CA LEU A 92 8.56 -1.66 -4.57
C LEU A 92 7.75 -1.89 -5.84
N ALA A 93 8.00 -1.11 -6.89
CA ALA A 93 7.34 -1.28 -8.18
C ALA A 93 7.64 -2.65 -8.81
N ASN A 94 8.89 -3.12 -8.74
CA ASN A 94 9.30 -4.43 -9.29
C ASN A 94 8.79 -5.61 -8.44
N GLU A 95 8.63 -5.43 -7.14
CA GLU A 95 8.08 -6.47 -6.24
C GLU A 95 6.62 -6.81 -6.57
N VAL A 96 5.93 -6.01 -7.38
CA VAL A 96 4.58 -6.30 -7.89
C VAL A 96 4.53 -7.59 -8.71
N ASP A 97 5.61 -8.01 -9.35
CA ASP A 97 5.64 -9.30 -10.04
C ASP A 97 5.46 -10.49 -9.07
N VAL A 98 5.95 -10.36 -7.84
CA VAL A 98 5.72 -11.35 -6.78
C VAL A 98 4.25 -11.33 -6.34
N VAL A 99 3.64 -10.14 -6.18
CA VAL A 99 2.21 -10.01 -5.87
C VAL A 99 1.37 -10.69 -6.96
N LYS A 100 1.70 -10.44 -8.22
CA LYS A 100 1.01 -11.03 -9.36
C LYS A 100 1.15 -12.56 -9.41
N ALA A 101 2.35 -13.08 -9.15
CA ALA A 101 2.59 -14.51 -9.09
C ALA A 101 1.81 -15.17 -7.94
N PHE A 102 1.76 -14.50 -6.79
CA PHE A 102 1.05 -14.97 -5.60
C PHE A 102 -0.47 -14.98 -5.80
N LEU A 103 -1.07 -13.91 -6.31
CA LEU A 103 -2.51 -13.76 -6.49
C LEU A 103 -3.05 -14.49 -7.74
N GLY A 104 -2.20 -14.65 -8.74
CA GLY A 104 -2.62 -15.02 -10.08
C GLY A 104 -3.21 -13.83 -10.87
N PRO A 105 -3.35 -14.00 -12.20
CA PRO A 105 -3.64 -12.87 -13.09
C PRO A 105 -5.00 -12.22 -12.80
N GLU A 106 -6.01 -12.99 -12.47
CA GLU A 106 -7.38 -12.49 -12.28
C GLU A 106 -7.50 -11.61 -11.02
N LEU A 107 -7.08 -12.12 -9.86
CA LEU A 107 -7.13 -11.37 -8.60
C LEU A 107 -6.20 -10.15 -8.64
N PHE A 108 -5.05 -10.29 -9.29
CA PHE A 108 -4.13 -9.16 -9.46
C PHE A 108 -4.76 -8.01 -10.26
N VAL A 109 -5.46 -8.30 -11.35
CA VAL A 109 -6.18 -7.27 -12.13
C VAL A 109 -7.27 -6.60 -11.28
N ARG A 110 -7.96 -7.35 -10.45
CA ARG A 110 -8.99 -6.80 -9.53
C ARG A 110 -8.35 -5.93 -8.44
N LEU A 111 -7.25 -6.36 -7.82
CA LEU A 111 -6.51 -5.57 -6.83
C LEU A 111 -6.00 -4.26 -7.45
N ARG A 112 -5.39 -4.34 -8.63
CA ARG A 112 -4.91 -3.17 -9.36
C ARG A 112 -6.02 -2.15 -9.66
N ARG A 113 -7.20 -2.64 -10.07
CA ARG A 113 -8.39 -1.80 -10.28
C ARG A 113 -8.89 -1.18 -8.98
N HIS A 114 -8.84 -1.92 -7.88
CA HIS A 114 -9.17 -1.41 -6.54
C HIS A 114 -8.24 -0.26 -6.15
N CYS A 115 -6.93 -0.42 -6.27
CA CYS A 115 -5.95 0.63 -5.99
C CYS A 115 -6.16 1.89 -6.86
N MET A 116 -6.44 1.73 -8.16
CA MET A 116 -6.74 2.84 -9.05
C MET A 116 -7.97 3.62 -8.59
N ARG A 117 -9.05 2.93 -8.20
CA ARG A 117 -10.28 3.56 -7.69
C ARG A 117 -10.06 4.25 -6.36
N ALA A 118 -9.26 3.64 -5.46
CA ALA A 118 -8.97 4.20 -4.14
C ALA A 118 -8.32 5.58 -4.22
N ALA A 119 -7.57 5.89 -5.28
CA ALA A 119 -6.95 7.20 -5.48
C ALA A 119 -7.97 8.35 -5.65
N ASP A 120 -9.21 8.05 -6.03
CA ASP A 120 -10.28 9.04 -6.25
C ASP A 120 -11.40 8.96 -5.20
N LEU A 121 -11.40 7.94 -4.36
CA LEU A 121 -12.45 7.73 -3.37
C LEU A 121 -12.06 8.28 -2.00
N SER A 122 -13.05 8.83 -1.30
CA SER A 122 -12.91 9.13 0.14
C SER A 122 -13.38 7.94 0.95
N VAL A 123 -12.52 7.45 1.84
CA VAL A 123 -12.81 6.32 2.73
C VAL A 123 -12.57 6.76 4.17
N HIS A 124 -13.54 6.60 5.05
CA HIS A 124 -13.45 6.90 6.49
C HIS A 124 -12.90 8.29 6.84
N GLY A 125 -13.24 9.30 6.04
CA GLY A 125 -12.79 10.67 6.27
C GLY A 125 -11.44 11.01 5.67
N HIS A 126 -10.72 10.03 5.11
CA HIS A 126 -9.49 10.23 4.36
C HIS A 126 -9.78 10.26 2.86
N SER A 127 -9.36 11.32 2.19
CA SER A 127 -9.47 11.49 0.74
C SER A 127 -8.07 11.69 0.17
N PRO A 128 -7.57 10.78 -0.68
CA PRO A 128 -6.27 10.94 -1.33
C PRO A 128 -6.15 12.26 -2.08
N VAL A 129 -7.22 12.70 -2.74
CA VAL A 129 -7.28 14.01 -3.41
C VAL A 129 -7.03 15.14 -2.41
N ARG A 130 -7.74 15.14 -1.27
CA ARG A 130 -7.56 16.16 -0.25
C ARG A 130 -6.17 16.10 0.40
N VAL A 131 -5.65 14.91 0.64
CA VAL A 131 -4.31 14.71 1.23
C VAL A 131 -3.21 15.30 0.34
N VAL A 132 -3.35 15.22 -0.98
CA VAL A 132 -2.41 15.86 -1.92
C VAL A 132 -2.45 17.39 -1.80
N ASP A 133 -3.63 17.96 -1.66
CA ASP A 133 -3.85 19.41 -1.78
C ASP A 133 -3.83 20.15 -0.41
N ASP A 134 -4.04 19.45 0.71
CA ASP A 134 -4.20 20.03 2.06
C ASP A 134 -3.14 19.46 3.03
N ALA A 135 -2.23 20.32 3.47
CA ALA A 135 -1.16 19.96 4.40
C ALA A 135 -1.69 19.49 5.76
N ALA A 136 -2.82 20.04 6.24
CA ALA A 136 -3.41 19.60 7.51
C ALA A 136 -4.02 18.21 7.39
N ALA A 137 -4.70 17.90 6.27
CA ALA A 137 -5.20 16.56 5.99
C ALA A 137 -4.05 15.56 5.88
N ARG A 138 -2.94 15.94 5.24
CA ARG A 138 -1.73 15.12 5.13
C ARG A 138 -1.09 14.85 6.49
N ALA A 139 -0.96 15.87 7.34
CA ALA A 139 -0.42 15.70 8.69
C ALA A 139 -1.28 14.78 9.56
N ALA A 140 -2.62 14.91 9.48
CA ALA A 140 -3.55 14.02 10.17
C ALA A 140 -3.42 12.56 9.70
N LEU A 141 -3.29 12.33 8.38
CA LEU A 141 -3.03 11.01 7.83
C LEU A 141 -1.72 10.41 8.35
N TYR A 142 -0.65 11.20 8.37
CA TYR A 142 0.66 10.72 8.87
C TYR A 142 0.63 10.33 10.35
N ALA A 143 -0.10 11.09 11.17
CA ALA A 143 -0.30 10.72 12.56
C ALA A 143 -1.05 9.38 12.69
N GLY A 144 -2.14 9.18 11.92
CA GLY A 144 -2.87 7.91 11.88
C GLY A 144 -1.98 6.74 11.45
N VAL A 145 -1.21 6.91 10.36
CA VAL A 145 -0.27 5.88 9.88
C VAL A 145 0.78 5.54 10.95
N ALA A 146 1.35 6.53 11.63
CA ALA A 146 2.31 6.28 12.70
C ALA A 146 1.70 5.50 13.87
N ASP A 147 0.46 5.82 14.24
CA ASP A 147 -0.28 5.12 15.30
C ASP A 147 -0.60 3.67 14.92
N ASP A 148 -0.94 3.39 13.67
CA ASP A 148 -1.24 2.03 13.20
C ASP A 148 0.03 1.20 13.06
N LEU A 149 1.11 1.75 12.53
CA LEU A 149 2.42 1.08 12.49
C LEU A 149 2.95 0.76 13.90
N ALA A 150 2.74 1.63 14.90
CA ALA A 150 3.15 1.37 16.27
C ALA A 150 2.37 0.21 16.94
N ARG A 151 1.19 -0.10 16.44
CA ARG A 151 0.32 -1.19 16.90
C ARG A 151 0.47 -2.48 16.09
N MET A 152 1.22 -2.41 14.99
CA MET A 152 1.38 -3.54 14.08
C MET A 152 2.04 -4.72 14.82
N PRO A 153 1.46 -5.92 14.75
CA PRO A 153 2.06 -7.10 15.36
C PRO A 153 3.38 -7.45 14.67
N ALA A 154 4.29 -8.06 15.42
CA ALA A 154 5.51 -8.61 14.83
C ALA A 154 5.12 -9.65 13.75
N ALA A 155 5.83 -9.64 12.62
CA ALA A 155 5.59 -10.58 11.53
C ALA A 155 5.85 -12.02 12.01
N SER A 156 4.77 -12.70 12.42
CA SER A 156 4.80 -14.09 12.83
C SER A 156 3.74 -14.87 12.06
N PHE A 157 4.19 -15.60 11.04
CA PHE A 157 3.34 -16.53 10.30
C PHE A 157 3.49 -17.92 10.89
N ALA A 158 2.68 -18.22 11.92
CA ALA A 158 2.74 -19.51 12.60
C ALA A 158 2.45 -20.72 11.68
N GLU A 159 1.66 -20.48 10.61
CA GLU A 159 1.27 -21.52 9.64
C GLU A 159 1.27 -20.97 8.21
N PRO A 160 2.46 -20.83 7.58
CA PRO A 160 2.59 -20.24 6.24
C PRO A 160 1.72 -20.91 5.17
N ASP A 161 1.52 -22.22 5.27
CA ASP A 161 0.73 -23.01 4.32
C ASP A 161 -0.76 -22.70 4.35
N GLN A 162 -1.28 -22.13 5.45
CA GLN A 162 -2.68 -21.73 5.58
C GLN A 162 -2.93 -20.27 5.22
N VAL A 163 -1.88 -19.44 5.25
CA VAL A 163 -1.99 -18.00 5.00
C VAL A 163 -2.41 -17.76 3.54
N GLU A 164 -1.76 -18.40 2.59
CA GLU A 164 -2.04 -18.19 1.17
C GLU A 164 -3.49 -18.54 0.77
N PRO A 165 -4.04 -19.71 1.11
CA PRO A 165 -5.43 -20.04 0.77
C PRO A 165 -6.44 -19.10 1.41
N ARG A 166 -6.21 -18.70 2.66
CA ARG A 166 -7.09 -17.77 3.39
C ARG A 166 -7.07 -16.39 2.75
N LEU A 167 -5.87 -15.84 2.51
CA LEU A 167 -5.69 -14.54 1.88
C LEU A 167 -6.37 -14.49 0.50
N ARG A 168 -6.13 -15.48 -0.34
CA ARG A 168 -6.76 -15.56 -1.67
C ARG A 168 -8.28 -15.65 -1.59
N SER A 169 -8.82 -16.39 -0.64
CA SER A 169 -10.27 -16.51 -0.41
C SER A 169 -10.88 -15.16 -0.02
N TYR A 170 -10.27 -14.44 0.92
CA TYR A 170 -10.71 -13.10 1.32
C TYR A 170 -10.68 -12.11 0.16
N LEU A 171 -9.56 -12.05 -0.56
CA LEU A 171 -9.40 -11.14 -1.70
C LEU A 171 -10.39 -11.48 -2.83
N HIS A 172 -10.65 -12.77 -3.07
CA HIS A 172 -11.63 -13.17 -4.08
C HIS A 172 -13.04 -12.67 -3.74
N TYR A 173 -13.42 -12.71 -2.46
CA TYR A 173 -14.70 -12.22 -1.98
C TYR A 173 -14.80 -10.69 -2.01
N LYS A 174 -13.76 -9.98 -1.58
CA LYS A 174 -13.76 -8.52 -1.42
C LYS A 174 -13.53 -7.74 -2.72
N LEU A 175 -12.81 -8.33 -3.67
CA LEU A 175 -12.47 -7.71 -4.95
C LEU A 175 -13.45 -8.10 -6.09
N GLN A 176 -14.67 -8.50 -5.78
CA GLN A 176 -15.70 -8.81 -6.79
C GLN A 176 -16.11 -7.60 -7.62
#